data_35394e6f35e7a4c133592a0b93e986b8
#
_entry.id   35394e6f35e7a4c133592a0b93e986b8
#
_cell.length_a   1.000
_cell.length_b   1.000
_cell.length_c   1.000
_cell.angle_alpha   90.00
_cell.angle_beta   90.00
_cell.angle_gamma   90.00
#
_symmetry.space_group_name_H-M   'P 1'
#
loop_
_entity.id
_entity.type
_entity.pdbx_description
1 polymer ?
#
loop_
_entity_poly.entity_id
_entity_poly.type
_entity_poly.pdbx_seq_one_letter_code
_entity_poly.pdbx_strand_id
1 'polypeptide(L)'
;MNRLRKQGLAHSSARAVAASAAGPTAHIIAVADCLDTLRKIPSASIQLVICDPPYNINVAAWDDHANYVDWAGQWLAEVERVLNPSGNFVLFGGLQYQGEAGSGDLLSLMSWMRRHSGMGLANLIVWNYPNGMSAHRFFANRHEEIAWFARTPKYYFDLDAVREQLDDERLEAYRRDKRLNPENLDKGINPTNVWRIPRLNGNSKERVGHPTQKPKKLIERLVLSLSYPESTVLDFFAGSGVTARIAVETRRHSISSDVDKALPAYVRQQLAQIDGGSSPKDCVLIQDRDWSAHPLFRAGADHQ
;
A
#
# COMPACT_ATOMS: atom_id res chain seq x y z
N MET A 1 -22.00 -9.95 -8.18
CA MET A 1 -20.67 -9.73 -8.83
C MET A 1 -20.46 -8.25 -9.03
N ASN A 2 -19.39 -7.73 -8.47
CA ASN A 2 -19.10 -6.31 -8.31
C ASN A 2 -18.96 -5.60 -9.67
N ARG A 3 -19.69 -4.49 -9.89
CA ARG A 3 -19.60 -3.67 -11.10
C ARG A 3 -18.17 -3.22 -11.42
N LEU A 4 -17.36 -2.97 -10.40
CA LEU A 4 -15.95 -2.58 -10.55
C LEU A 4 -15.11 -3.64 -11.28
N ARG A 5 -15.34 -4.95 -11.03
CA ARG A 5 -14.59 -6.03 -11.68
C ARG A 5 -14.85 -6.12 -13.19
N LYS A 6 -16.01 -5.64 -13.67
CA LYS A 6 -16.35 -5.68 -15.09
C LYS A 6 -15.90 -4.42 -15.86
N GLN A 7 -15.55 -3.34 -15.18
CA GLN A 7 -15.23 -2.03 -15.77
C GLN A 7 -13.80 -1.58 -15.50
N GLY A 8 -13.01 -2.35 -14.73
CA GLY A 8 -11.60 -2.05 -14.50
C GLY A 8 -10.86 -2.04 -15.83
N LEU A 9 -10.20 -0.96 -16.15
CA LEU A 9 -9.29 -0.89 -17.28
C LEU A 9 -8.03 -1.64 -16.87
N ALA A 10 -7.83 -2.85 -17.41
CA ALA A 10 -6.52 -3.44 -17.46
C ALA A 10 -5.69 -2.59 -18.41
N HIS A 11 -4.92 -1.65 -17.90
CA HIS A 11 -3.90 -1.00 -18.71
C HIS A 11 -2.70 -1.94 -18.83
N SER A 12 -2.78 -2.86 -19.75
CA SER A 12 -1.65 -3.68 -20.21
C SER A 12 -0.74 -2.88 -21.15
N SER A 13 -0.50 -1.67 -20.85
CA SER A 13 0.58 -0.86 -21.40
C SER A 13 0.67 0.35 -20.50
N ALA A 14 1.32 0.21 -19.35
CA ALA A 14 2.23 1.29 -19.03
C ALA A 14 3.05 1.43 -20.32
N ARG A 15 2.73 2.40 -21.18
CA ARG A 15 3.71 2.92 -22.12
C ARG A 15 4.98 2.92 -21.31
N ALA A 16 5.97 2.13 -21.74
CA ALA A 16 7.31 2.36 -21.32
C ALA A 16 7.49 3.85 -21.60
N VAL A 17 7.25 4.67 -20.56
CA VAL A 17 7.65 6.07 -20.59
C VAL A 17 9.11 5.91 -20.85
N ALA A 18 9.52 6.22 -22.08
CA ALA A 18 10.88 6.18 -22.49
C ALA A 18 11.66 6.74 -21.32
N ALA A 19 12.76 6.11 -20.95
CA ALA A 19 13.67 6.56 -19.89
C ALA A 19 14.33 7.87 -20.34
N SER A 20 13.53 8.87 -20.65
CA SER A 20 13.80 10.23 -21.01
C SER A 20 13.86 10.98 -19.70
N ALA A 21 15.08 11.32 -19.25
CA ALA A 21 15.41 12.45 -18.38
C ALA A 21 14.36 12.78 -17.27
N ALA A 22 13.74 11.79 -16.66
CA ALA A 22 12.88 12.00 -15.51
C ALA A 22 13.76 12.49 -14.35
N GLY A 23 13.39 13.63 -13.77
CA GLY A 23 14.07 14.21 -12.62
C GLY A 23 14.09 13.26 -11.40
N PRO A 24 14.74 13.67 -10.32
CA PRO A 24 14.76 12.91 -9.08
C PRO A 24 13.34 12.78 -8.50
N THR A 25 13.03 11.61 -7.92
CA THR A 25 11.77 11.45 -7.17
C THR A 25 11.84 12.18 -5.82
N ALA A 26 10.71 12.74 -5.37
CA ALA A 26 10.61 13.46 -4.12
C ALA A 26 9.95 12.59 -3.04
N HIS A 27 10.52 12.61 -1.82
CA HIS A 27 10.05 11.80 -0.71
C HIS A 27 9.89 12.68 0.54
N ILE A 28 8.65 12.90 0.95
CA ILE A 28 8.32 13.72 2.12
C ILE A 28 8.24 12.80 3.33
N ILE A 29 8.97 13.15 4.39
CA ILE A 29 8.97 12.45 5.66
C ILE A 29 8.54 13.43 6.75
N ALA A 30 7.37 13.21 7.35
CA ALA A 30 6.78 14.10 8.33
C ALA A 30 6.50 13.38 9.66
N VAL A 31 6.96 13.96 10.76
CA VAL A 31 6.53 13.54 12.09
C VAL A 31 5.29 14.38 12.45
N ALA A 32 4.11 13.81 12.21
CA ALA A 32 2.85 14.52 12.33
C ALA A 32 1.68 13.55 12.53
N ASP A 33 0.58 14.08 13.07
CA ASP A 33 -0.70 13.37 13.09
C ASP A 33 -1.22 13.11 11.68
N CYS A 34 -1.94 12.00 11.52
CA CYS A 34 -2.48 11.56 10.22
C CYS A 34 -3.44 12.59 9.61
N LEU A 35 -4.32 13.21 10.41
CA LEU A 35 -5.26 14.23 9.94
C LEU A 35 -4.54 15.54 9.57
N ASP A 36 -3.53 15.93 10.34
CA ASP A 36 -2.72 17.11 10.01
C ASP A 36 -1.94 16.91 8.71
N THR A 37 -1.46 15.71 8.46
CA THR A 37 -0.84 15.34 7.20
C THR A 37 -1.84 15.40 6.05
N LEU A 38 -2.95 14.69 6.17
CA LEU A 38 -3.96 14.58 5.11
C LEU A 38 -4.52 15.94 4.69
N ARG A 39 -4.81 16.83 5.64
CA ARG A 39 -5.33 18.19 5.37
C ARG A 39 -4.38 19.07 4.54
N LYS A 40 -3.09 18.79 4.57
CA LYS A 40 -2.09 19.51 3.74
C LYS A 40 -2.02 19.00 2.30
N ILE A 41 -2.55 17.81 2.02
CA ILE A 41 -2.51 17.20 0.70
C ILE A 41 -3.65 17.75 -0.17
N PRO A 42 -3.37 18.25 -1.38
CA PRO A 42 -4.41 18.67 -2.31
C PRO A 42 -5.36 17.55 -2.67
N SER A 43 -6.61 17.89 -2.98
CA SER A 43 -7.58 16.92 -3.49
C SER A 43 -7.11 16.31 -4.81
N ALA A 44 -7.42 15.05 -5.04
CA ALA A 44 -7.14 14.32 -6.28
C ALA A 44 -5.66 14.27 -6.72
N SER A 45 -4.71 14.31 -5.76
CA SER A 45 -3.27 14.34 -6.05
C SER A 45 -2.53 13.01 -5.80
N ILE A 46 -3.16 12.04 -5.14
CA ILE A 46 -2.54 10.79 -4.72
C ILE A 46 -3.02 9.63 -5.60
N GLN A 47 -2.07 8.83 -6.11
CA GLN A 47 -2.37 7.62 -6.90
C GLN A 47 -2.63 6.41 -6.02
N LEU A 48 -1.85 6.23 -4.96
CA LEU A 48 -1.98 5.07 -4.06
C LEU A 48 -1.86 5.52 -2.62
N VAL A 49 -2.83 5.13 -1.81
CA VAL A 49 -2.74 5.22 -0.35
C VAL A 49 -2.54 3.82 0.21
N ILE A 50 -1.47 3.62 0.97
CA ILE A 50 -1.23 2.43 1.78
C ILE A 50 -1.46 2.83 3.23
N CYS A 51 -2.34 2.13 3.92
CA CYS A 51 -2.75 2.45 5.28
C CYS A 51 -2.72 1.18 6.13
N ASP A 52 -1.80 1.14 7.07
CA ASP A 52 -1.67 0.11 8.11
C ASP A 52 -1.92 0.79 9.47
N PRO A 53 -3.20 1.06 9.81
CA PRO A 53 -3.53 1.87 10.98
C PRO A 53 -3.25 1.11 12.28
N PRO A 54 -3.22 1.80 13.44
CA PRO A 54 -3.31 1.13 14.73
C PRO A 54 -4.52 0.19 14.76
N TYR A 55 -4.38 -1.00 15.33
CA TYR A 55 -5.48 -1.98 15.40
C TYR A 55 -6.27 -1.90 16.70
N ASN A 56 -5.96 -0.94 17.56
CA ASN A 56 -6.58 -0.71 18.86
C ASN A 56 -6.52 -1.95 19.78
N ILE A 57 -5.36 -2.61 19.78
CA ILE A 57 -5.09 -3.82 20.57
C ILE A 57 -4.03 -3.60 21.65
N ASN A 58 -3.77 -2.34 22.00
CA ASN A 58 -2.87 -1.89 23.08
C ASN A 58 -1.42 -2.38 22.94
N VAL A 59 -0.87 -2.45 21.74
CA VAL A 59 0.56 -2.78 21.54
C VAL A 59 1.50 -1.63 21.91
N ALA A 60 1.00 -0.39 21.92
CA ALA A 60 1.72 0.83 22.28
C ALA A 60 0.76 1.96 22.64
N ALA A 61 1.27 3.05 23.21
CA ALA A 61 0.45 4.21 23.60
C ALA A 61 -0.31 4.91 22.44
N TRP A 62 0.15 4.73 21.21
CA TRP A 62 -0.51 5.23 20.01
C TRP A 62 -1.63 4.29 19.50
N ASP A 63 -1.80 3.11 20.11
CA ASP A 63 -2.74 2.06 19.69
C ASP A 63 -3.91 1.94 20.70
N ASP A 64 -4.37 3.09 21.24
CA ASP A 64 -5.49 3.19 22.18
C ASP A 64 -6.39 4.37 21.80
N HIS A 65 -7.55 4.06 21.21
CA HIS A 65 -8.55 5.02 20.75
C HIS A 65 -9.93 4.64 21.26
N ALA A 66 -10.50 5.43 22.16
CA ALA A 66 -11.81 5.16 22.79
C ALA A 66 -12.96 5.09 21.76
N ASN A 67 -12.93 5.92 20.71
CA ASN A 67 -13.94 5.98 19.65
C ASN A 67 -13.27 5.71 18.29
N TYR A 68 -12.69 4.54 18.14
CA TYR A 68 -11.84 4.21 17.02
C TYR A 68 -12.51 4.41 15.65
N VAL A 69 -13.74 3.93 15.47
CA VAL A 69 -14.44 4.01 14.17
C VAL A 69 -14.77 5.46 13.79
N ASP A 70 -15.15 6.30 14.76
CA ASP A 70 -15.43 7.72 14.52
C ASP A 70 -14.15 8.48 14.18
N TRP A 71 -13.04 8.18 14.89
CA TRP A 71 -11.73 8.73 14.57
C TRP A 71 -11.28 8.27 13.18
N ALA A 72 -11.41 6.97 12.89
CA ALA A 72 -11.06 6.43 11.59
C ALA A 72 -11.89 7.02 10.45
N GLY A 73 -13.16 7.29 10.69
CA GLY A 73 -14.05 7.94 9.73
C GLY A 73 -13.52 9.27 9.21
N GLN A 74 -12.81 10.04 10.05
CA GLN A 74 -12.25 11.32 9.66
C GLN A 74 -11.14 11.17 8.63
N TRP A 75 -10.16 10.28 8.87
CA TRP A 75 -9.09 10.08 7.90
C TRP A 75 -9.52 9.24 6.70
N LEU A 76 -10.52 8.35 6.82
CA LEU A 76 -11.11 7.64 5.68
C LEU A 76 -11.78 8.61 4.67
N ALA A 77 -12.48 9.62 5.17
CA ALA A 77 -13.07 10.67 4.33
C ALA A 77 -11.97 11.49 3.61
N GLU A 78 -10.90 11.82 4.29
CA GLU A 78 -9.75 12.53 3.70
C GLU A 78 -9.01 11.66 2.65
N VAL A 79 -8.88 10.35 2.88
CA VAL A 79 -8.33 9.41 1.88
C VAL A 79 -9.12 9.47 0.57
N GLU A 80 -10.45 9.47 0.65
CA GLU A 80 -11.29 9.63 -0.55
C GLU A 80 -11.06 10.97 -1.25
N ARG A 81 -10.86 12.05 -0.52
CA ARG A 81 -10.62 13.39 -1.05
C ARG A 81 -9.28 13.50 -1.79
N VAL A 82 -8.22 12.95 -1.21
CA VAL A 82 -6.86 13.09 -1.78
C VAL A 82 -6.59 12.16 -2.96
N LEU A 83 -7.33 11.06 -3.10
CA LEU A 83 -7.15 10.11 -4.20
C LEU A 83 -7.59 10.72 -5.53
N ASN A 84 -6.74 10.57 -6.54
CA ASN A 84 -7.09 10.93 -7.92
C ASN A 84 -8.14 9.95 -8.51
N PRO A 85 -8.78 10.26 -9.65
CA PRO A 85 -9.83 9.42 -10.21
C PRO A 85 -9.43 7.98 -10.52
N SER A 86 -8.15 7.71 -10.82
CA SER A 86 -7.61 6.36 -11.04
C SER A 86 -7.00 5.76 -9.76
N GLY A 87 -7.13 6.45 -8.64
CA GLY A 87 -6.44 6.13 -7.38
C GLY A 87 -6.96 4.88 -6.69
N ASN A 88 -6.06 4.30 -5.91
CA ASN A 88 -6.26 3.08 -5.14
C ASN A 88 -6.01 3.33 -3.65
N PHE A 89 -6.80 2.71 -2.82
CA PHE A 89 -6.65 2.71 -1.37
C PHE A 89 -6.52 1.28 -0.84
N VAL A 90 -5.47 1.01 -0.10
CA VAL A 90 -5.18 -0.27 0.53
C VAL A 90 -5.22 -0.10 2.04
N LEU A 91 -6.12 -0.81 2.68
CA LEU A 91 -6.35 -0.78 4.12
C LEU A 91 -5.99 -2.14 4.71
N PHE A 92 -4.94 -2.17 5.53
CA PHE A 92 -4.56 -3.34 6.31
C PHE A 92 -5.46 -3.48 7.54
N GLY A 93 -5.62 -4.72 7.99
CA GLY A 93 -6.34 -5.04 9.19
C GLY A 93 -6.44 -6.55 9.40
N GLY A 94 -7.15 -6.95 10.44
CA GLY A 94 -7.42 -8.34 10.70
C GLY A 94 -8.85 -8.52 11.17
N LEU A 95 -9.60 -9.43 10.55
CA LEU A 95 -10.94 -9.78 11.02
C LEU A 95 -10.91 -10.49 12.37
N GLN A 96 -9.77 -11.09 12.73
CA GLN A 96 -9.55 -11.76 14.01
C GLN A 96 -9.31 -10.80 15.18
N TYR A 97 -8.95 -9.55 14.92
CA TYR A 97 -8.72 -8.53 15.96
C TYR A 97 -10.06 -7.95 16.45
N GLN A 98 -10.97 -8.84 16.80
CA GLN A 98 -12.25 -8.48 17.38
C GLN A 98 -12.04 -8.27 18.89
N GLY A 99 -11.86 -7.02 19.28
CA GLY A 99 -11.90 -6.61 20.66
C GLY A 99 -13.31 -6.23 21.09
N GLU A 100 -13.40 -5.37 22.11
CA GLU A 100 -14.67 -4.75 22.50
C GLU A 100 -15.24 -3.88 21.37
N ALA A 101 -16.54 -3.58 21.44
CA ALA A 101 -17.21 -2.76 20.43
C ALA A 101 -16.48 -1.43 20.21
N GLY A 102 -16.07 -1.16 18.96
CA GLY A 102 -15.30 0.02 18.58
C GLY A 102 -13.80 -0.22 18.44
N SER A 103 -13.33 -1.47 18.63
CA SER A 103 -11.95 -1.83 18.27
C SER A 103 -11.71 -1.66 16.77
N GLY A 104 -10.44 -1.44 16.39
CA GLY A 104 -10.03 -1.15 15.02
C GLY A 104 -10.07 -2.33 14.07
N ASP A 105 -11.08 -3.18 14.19
CA ASP A 105 -11.24 -4.32 13.31
C ASP A 105 -11.57 -3.88 11.87
N LEU A 106 -11.02 -4.60 10.90
CA LEU A 106 -11.21 -4.30 9.50
C LEU A 106 -12.69 -4.37 9.07
N LEU A 107 -13.50 -5.21 9.72
CA LEU A 107 -14.93 -5.35 9.40
C LEU A 107 -15.70 -4.06 9.68
N SER A 108 -15.44 -3.43 10.83
CA SER A 108 -16.04 -2.14 11.21
C SER A 108 -15.64 -1.02 10.25
N LEU A 109 -14.34 -0.95 9.87
CA LEU A 109 -13.84 0.01 8.90
C LEU A 109 -14.43 -0.21 7.50
N MET A 110 -14.50 -1.44 7.03
CA MET A 110 -15.13 -1.76 5.74
C MET A 110 -16.63 -1.46 5.76
N SER A 111 -17.30 -1.67 6.89
CA SER A 111 -18.71 -1.30 7.07
C SER A 111 -18.90 0.21 7.02
N TRP A 112 -18.00 0.97 7.64
CA TRP A 112 -17.99 2.43 7.54
C TRP A 112 -17.80 2.90 6.10
N MET A 113 -16.79 2.38 5.40
CA MET A 113 -16.51 2.68 3.99
C MET A 113 -17.73 2.43 3.10
N ARG A 114 -18.41 1.31 3.30
CA ARG A 114 -19.60 0.95 2.51
C ARG A 114 -20.75 1.95 2.69
N ARG A 115 -20.87 2.57 3.86
CA ARG A 115 -21.98 3.49 4.19
C ARG A 115 -21.69 4.94 3.88
N HIS A 116 -20.41 5.37 3.97
CA HIS A 116 -20.05 6.77 3.97
C HIS A 116 -19.11 7.18 2.83
N SER A 117 -18.59 6.22 2.04
CA SER A 117 -17.66 6.49 0.94
C SER A 117 -18.26 6.11 -0.41
N GLY A 118 -17.90 6.88 -1.45
CA GLY A 118 -18.18 6.54 -2.85
C GLY A 118 -17.23 5.51 -3.45
N MET A 119 -16.16 5.12 -2.73
CA MET A 119 -15.19 4.15 -3.21
C MET A 119 -15.76 2.73 -3.25
N GLY A 120 -15.36 1.95 -4.24
CA GLY A 120 -15.76 0.56 -4.38
C GLY A 120 -14.70 -0.41 -3.91
N LEU A 121 -15.08 -1.45 -3.16
CA LEU A 121 -14.19 -2.57 -2.84
C LEU A 121 -13.82 -3.32 -4.13
N ALA A 122 -12.58 -3.20 -4.57
CA ALA A 122 -12.05 -3.87 -5.75
C ALA A 122 -11.68 -5.33 -5.43
N ASN A 123 -11.00 -5.56 -4.31
CA ASN A 123 -10.66 -6.91 -3.85
C ASN A 123 -10.48 -6.95 -2.32
N LEU A 124 -10.58 -8.15 -1.75
CA LEU A 124 -10.12 -8.48 -0.41
C LEU A 124 -8.95 -9.46 -0.58
N ILE A 125 -7.76 -9.03 -0.17
CA ILE A 125 -6.53 -9.80 -0.28
C ILE A 125 -6.29 -10.47 1.07
N VAL A 126 -5.93 -11.74 1.05
CA VAL A 126 -5.50 -12.50 2.23
C VAL A 126 -3.98 -12.61 2.21
N TRP A 127 -3.32 -11.91 3.09
CA TRP A 127 -1.89 -12.08 3.31
C TRP A 127 -1.66 -13.24 4.27
N ASN A 128 -1.38 -14.42 3.73
CA ASN A 128 -1.04 -15.63 4.48
C ASN A 128 0.46 -15.67 4.77
N TYR A 129 0.79 -15.93 6.04
CA TYR A 129 2.17 -16.11 6.47
C TYR A 129 2.36 -17.49 7.13
N PRO A 130 3.36 -18.29 6.69
CA PRO A 130 3.57 -19.64 7.21
C PRO A 130 4.14 -19.66 8.63
N ASN A 131 4.78 -18.57 9.07
CA ASN A 131 5.42 -18.43 10.36
C ASN A 131 4.51 -17.72 11.37
N GLY A 132 4.55 -18.13 12.65
CA GLY A 132 3.76 -17.58 13.75
C GLY A 132 3.58 -18.59 14.87
N MET A 133 2.92 -18.19 15.96
CA MET A 133 2.69 -19.04 17.12
C MET A 133 1.58 -20.07 16.86
N SER A 134 1.66 -21.21 17.56
CA SER A 134 0.60 -22.22 17.58
C SER A 134 -0.55 -21.77 18.47
N ALA A 135 -1.74 -22.32 18.20
CA ALA A 135 -2.92 -22.17 19.02
C ALA A 135 -3.37 -23.55 19.54
N HIS A 136 -4.05 -23.59 20.70
CA HIS A 136 -4.46 -24.84 21.33
C HIS A 136 -5.97 -25.07 21.35
N ARG A 137 -6.79 -24.01 21.21
CA ARG A 137 -8.26 -24.08 21.28
C ARG A 137 -8.98 -23.63 20.02
N PHE A 138 -8.21 -23.15 19.04
CA PHE A 138 -8.71 -22.71 17.74
C PHE A 138 -7.63 -22.91 16.68
N PHE A 139 -7.97 -22.79 15.41
CA PHE A 139 -6.97 -22.84 14.34
C PHE A 139 -6.03 -21.65 14.44
N ALA A 140 -4.72 -21.90 14.31
CA ALA A 140 -3.73 -20.83 14.41
C ALA A 140 -3.96 -19.77 13.33
N ASN A 141 -4.10 -18.51 13.74
CA ASN A 141 -4.22 -17.38 12.81
C ASN A 141 -2.91 -17.19 12.06
N ARG A 142 -2.97 -17.36 10.74
CA ARG A 142 -1.83 -17.30 9.83
C ARG A 142 -2.07 -16.37 8.66
N HIS A 143 -2.89 -15.37 8.84
CA HIS A 143 -3.21 -14.38 7.82
C HIS A 143 -3.64 -13.05 8.44
N GLU A 144 -3.54 -12.03 7.64
CA GLU A 144 -4.18 -10.74 7.80
C GLU A 144 -4.91 -10.42 6.50
N GLU A 145 -5.96 -9.64 6.56
CA GLU A 145 -6.68 -9.19 5.40
C GLU A 145 -6.25 -7.79 4.99
N ILE A 146 -6.31 -7.54 3.69
CA ILE A 146 -6.02 -6.25 3.09
C ILE A 146 -7.19 -5.88 2.18
N ALA A 147 -7.96 -4.89 2.58
CA ALA A 147 -9.06 -4.39 1.77
C ALA A 147 -8.52 -3.39 0.72
N TRP A 148 -8.68 -3.72 -0.55
CA TRP A 148 -8.34 -2.83 -1.65
C TRP A 148 -9.60 -2.16 -2.20
N PHE A 149 -9.65 -0.84 -2.03
CA PHE A 149 -10.69 0.02 -2.58
C PHE A 149 -10.17 0.80 -3.79
N ALA A 150 -11.06 1.09 -4.71
CA ALA A 150 -10.79 1.91 -5.88
C ALA A 150 -11.62 3.20 -5.84
N ARG A 151 -11.00 4.35 -6.17
CA ARG A 151 -11.67 5.66 -6.16
C ARG A 151 -12.82 5.71 -7.17
N THR A 152 -12.62 5.15 -8.37
CA THR A 152 -13.64 5.02 -9.42
C THR A 152 -13.52 3.66 -10.11
N PRO A 153 -14.49 3.26 -10.95
CA PRO A 153 -14.36 2.06 -11.78
C PRO A 153 -13.18 2.08 -12.77
N LYS A 154 -12.60 3.26 -13.04
CA LYS A 154 -11.44 3.45 -13.94
C LYS A 154 -10.12 3.50 -13.14
N TYR A 155 -9.99 2.68 -12.11
CA TYR A 155 -8.76 2.59 -11.31
C TYR A 155 -7.57 2.01 -12.09
N TYR A 156 -6.37 2.39 -11.68
CA TYR A 156 -5.14 1.84 -12.23
C TYR A 156 -4.85 0.46 -11.64
N PHE A 157 -4.48 -0.49 -12.50
CA PHE A 157 -3.97 -1.80 -12.11
C PHE A 157 -3.01 -2.31 -13.18
N ASP A 158 -1.75 -2.56 -12.78
CA ASP A 158 -0.73 -3.15 -13.64
C ASP A 158 -0.58 -4.64 -13.31
N LEU A 159 -1.21 -5.48 -14.13
CA LEU A 159 -1.11 -6.93 -14.00
C LEU A 159 0.30 -7.41 -14.37
N ASP A 160 0.91 -6.85 -15.40
CA ASP A 160 2.18 -7.35 -15.94
C ASP A 160 3.33 -7.15 -14.94
N ALA A 161 3.27 -6.11 -14.10
CA ALA A 161 4.25 -5.86 -13.04
C ALA A 161 4.24 -6.90 -11.91
N VAL A 162 3.18 -7.71 -11.79
CA VAL A 162 3.00 -8.63 -10.65
C VAL A 162 2.67 -10.06 -11.05
N ARG A 163 2.79 -10.40 -12.34
CA ARG A 163 2.54 -11.78 -12.82
C ARG A 163 3.44 -12.77 -12.10
N GLU A 164 2.89 -13.93 -11.81
CA GLU A 164 3.62 -15.07 -11.28
C GLU A 164 3.95 -16.04 -12.40
N GLN A 165 5.23 -16.45 -12.47
CA GLN A 165 5.66 -17.46 -13.43
C GLN A 165 5.15 -18.81 -12.99
N LEU A 166 4.71 -19.60 -13.96
CA LEU A 166 4.37 -21.00 -13.77
C LEU A 166 5.64 -21.84 -13.79
N ASP A 167 5.66 -22.91 -13.01
CA ASP A 167 6.61 -23.99 -13.23
C ASP A 167 6.32 -24.71 -14.57
N ASP A 168 7.30 -25.43 -15.08
CA ASP A 168 7.22 -26.07 -16.40
C ASP A 168 6.05 -27.06 -16.50
N GLU A 169 5.77 -27.83 -15.44
CA GLU A 169 4.69 -28.80 -15.40
C GLU A 169 3.31 -28.13 -15.54
N ARG A 170 3.09 -27.08 -14.77
CA ARG A 170 1.84 -26.30 -14.83
C ARG A 170 1.71 -25.52 -16.13
N LEU A 171 2.82 -25.01 -16.66
CA LEU A 171 2.83 -24.31 -17.94
C LEU A 171 2.42 -25.22 -19.07
N GLU A 172 2.96 -26.45 -19.13
CA GLU A 172 2.56 -27.48 -20.11
C GLU A 172 1.08 -27.88 -19.97
N ALA A 173 0.61 -28.07 -18.73
CA ALA A 173 -0.79 -28.37 -18.47
C ALA A 173 -1.72 -27.27 -18.99
N TYR A 174 -1.36 -26.02 -18.76
CA TYR A 174 -2.15 -24.86 -19.18
C TYR A 174 -2.09 -24.63 -20.70
N ARG A 175 -0.97 -24.92 -21.37
CA ARG A 175 -0.86 -24.87 -22.85
C ARG A 175 -1.80 -25.85 -23.55
N ARG A 176 -2.20 -26.93 -22.89
CA ARG A 176 -3.20 -27.89 -23.40
C ARG A 176 -4.63 -27.36 -23.30
N ASP A 177 -4.88 -26.37 -22.46
CA ASP A 177 -6.22 -25.76 -22.31
C ASP A 177 -6.48 -24.73 -23.41
N LYS A 178 -7.27 -25.12 -24.41
CA LYS A 178 -7.64 -24.28 -25.56
C LYS A 178 -8.39 -22.98 -25.19
N ARG A 179 -8.84 -22.83 -23.94
CA ARG A 179 -9.50 -21.61 -23.44
C ARG A 179 -8.50 -20.52 -23.08
N LEU A 180 -7.22 -20.86 -22.91
CA LEU A 180 -6.17 -19.96 -22.52
C LEU A 180 -5.39 -19.45 -23.73
N ASN A 181 -5.03 -18.17 -23.73
CA ASN A 181 -4.16 -17.62 -24.78
C ASN A 181 -2.70 -17.96 -24.45
N PRO A 182 -1.96 -18.69 -25.32
CA PRO A 182 -0.57 -19.05 -25.10
C PRO A 182 0.34 -17.83 -24.83
N GLU A 183 0.17 -16.74 -25.55
CA GLU A 183 0.98 -15.52 -25.37
C GLU A 183 0.85 -14.92 -23.95
N ASN A 184 -0.33 -15.06 -23.34
CA ASN A 184 -0.54 -14.62 -21.96
C ASN A 184 0.10 -15.58 -20.95
N LEU A 185 0.19 -16.87 -21.26
CA LEU A 185 0.85 -17.86 -20.40
C LEU A 185 2.36 -17.63 -20.32
N ASP A 186 2.99 -17.25 -21.42
CA ASP A 186 4.44 -16.95 -21.46
C ASP A 186 4.79 -15.70 -20.62
N LYS A 187 3.86 -14.78 -20.47
CA LYS A 187 4.02 -13.63 -19.56
C LYS A 187 3.84 -13.99 -18.08
N GLY A 188 3.34 -15.19 -17.78
CA GLY A 188 2.91 -15.59 -16.45
C GLY A 188 1.43 -15.32 -16.18
N ILE A 189 0.94 -15.86 -15.07
CA ILE A 189 -0.48 -15.78 -14.67
C ILE A 189 -0.75 -14.62 -13.73
N ASN A 190 -2.01 -14.19 -13.68
CA ASN A 190 -2.48 -13.28 -12.66
C ASN A 190 -2.40 -13.95 -11.28
N PRO A 191 -1.65 -13.41 -10.32
CA PRO A 191 -1.60 -13.96 -8.96
C PRO A 191 -3.00 -13.96 -8.34
N THR A 192 -3.24 -14.94 -7.47
CA THR A 192 -4.48 -14.97 -6.69
C THR A 192 -4.48 -13.87 -5.63
N ASN A 193 -5.63 -13.63 -5.01
CA ASN A 193 -5.74 -12.72 -3.86
C ASN A 193 -5.33 -13.36 -2.52
N VAL A 194 -4.77 -14.57 -2.53
CA VAL A 194 -4.15 -15.21 -1.37
C VAL A 194 -2.64 -15.19 -1.56
N TRP A 195 -1.95 -14.32 -0.80
CA TRP A 195 -0.53 -14.08 -0.94
C TRP A 195 0.26 -14.77 0.17
N ARG A 196 1.11 -15.70 -0.19
CA ARG A 196 1.96 -16.41 0.77
C ARG A 196 3.30 -15.70 0.91
N ILE A 197 3.38 -14.77 1.85
CA ILE A 197 4.56 -13.97 2.15
C ILE A 197 4.87 -14.08 3.65
N PRO A 198 6.06 -14.59 4.07
CA PRO A 198 6.41 -14.68 5.49
C PRO A 198 6.43 -13.32 6.18
N ARG A 199 6.01 -13.28 7.46
CA ARG A 199 6.28 -12.12 8.33
C ARG A 199 7.78 -12.02 8.63
N LEU A 200 8.23 -10.81 8.91
CA LEU A 200 9.61 -10.58 9.33
C LEU A 200 9.86 -11.22 10.69
N ASN A 201 10.81 -12.15 10.75
CA ASN A 201 11.32 -12.68 12.01
C ASN A 201 12.15 -11.63 12.75
N GLY A 202 12.34 -11.80 14.06
CA GLY A 202 13.09 -10.86 14.88
C GLY A 202 14.54 -10.61 14.43
N ASN A 203 15.16 -11.62 13.78
CA ASN A 203 16.52 -11.58 13.25
C ASN A 203 16.59 -11.21 11.75
N SER A 204 15.51 -10.81 11.14
CA SER A 204 15.51 -10.42 9.72
C SER A 204 16.39 -9.18 9.50
N LYS A 205 17.28 -9.25 8.50
CA LYS A 205 18.13 -8.12 8.08
C LYS A 205 17.32 -6.93 7.54
N GLU A 206 16.08 -7.17 7.13
CA GLU A 206 15.16 -6.16 6.62
C GLU A 206 14.65 -5.23 7.75
N ARG A 207 14.71 -5.67 9.02
CA ARG A 207 14.17 -4.90 10.14
C ARG A 207 14.99 -3.66 10.45
N VAL A 208 14.26 -2.56 10.71
CA VAL A 208 14.83 -1.27 11.14
C VAL A 208 14.50 -0.92 12.60
N GLY A 209 13.92 -1.88 13.36
CA GLY A 209 13.59 -1.70 14.78
C GLY A 209 12.12 -1.38 15.06
N HIS A 210 11.32 -1.03 14.07
CA HIS A 210 9.88 -0.84 14.28
C HIS A 210 9.18 -2.18 14.59
N PRO A 211 8.31 -2.27 15.63
CA PRO A 211 7.74 -3.54 16.10
C PRO A 211 6.87 -4.24 15.07
N THR A 212 6.04 -3.51 14.33
CA THR A 212 5.04 -4.03 13.40
C THR A 212 5.42 -3.87 11.93
N GLN A 213 6.73 -3.78 11.61
CA GLN A 213 7.21 -3.60 10.24
C GLN A 213 6.63 -4.66 9.29
N LYS A 214 5.99 -4.21 8.20
CA LYS A 214 5.54 -5.08 7.12
C LYS A 214 6.70 -5.52 6.22
N PRO A 215 6.66 -6.74 5.64
CA PRO A 215 7.69 -7.21 4.72
C PRO A 215 7.76 -6.36 3.44
N LYS A 216 8.98 -6.06 2.98
CA LYS A 216 9.23 -5.33 1.72
C LYS A 216 8.44 -5.92 0.55
N LYS A 217 8.51 -7.23 0.35
CA LYS A 217 7.84 -7.95 -0.76
C LYS A 217 6.33 -7.73 -0.80
N LEU A 218 5.70 -7.54 0.37
CA LEU A 218 4.26 -7.28 0.47
C LEU A 218 3.92 -5.89 -0.05
N ILE A 219 4.64 -4.87 0.41
CA ILE A 219 4.46 -3.47 0.01
C ILE A 219 4.84 -3.26 -1.46
N GLU A 220 5.93 -3.89 -1.91
CA GLU A 220 6.39 -3.84 -3.30
C GLU A 220 5.32 -4.33 -4.28
N ARG A 221 4.66 -5.46 -3.99
CA ARG A 221 3.57 -5.98 -4.82
C ARG A 221 2.41 -4.99 -4.94
N LEU A 222 2.04 -4.33 -3.84
CA LEU A 222 0.99 -3.31 -3.83
C LEU A 222 1.40 -2.06 -4.64
N VAL A 223 2.60 -1.56 -4.43
CA VAL A 223 3.10 -0.36 -5.13
C VAL A 223 3.21 -0.61 -6.62
N LEU A 224 3.79 -1.74 -7.04
CA LEU A 224 3.95 -2.08 -8.45
C LEU A 224 2.63 -2.25 -9.18
N SER A 225 1.65 -2.90 -8.55
CA SER A 225 0.35 -3.16 -9.19
C SER A 225 -0.62 -1.99 -9.18
N LEU A 226 -0.56 -1.10 -8.17
CA LEU A 226 -1.60 -0.10 -7.89
C LEU A 226 -1.16 1.34 -8.15
N SER A 227 0.10 1.54 -8.55
CA SER A 227 0.65 2.84 -8.90
C SER A 227 1.58 2.74 -10.11
N TYR A 228 1.79 3.84 -10.81
CA TYR A 228 2.70 3.92 -11.96
C TYR A 228 3.95 4.75 -11.60
N PRO A 229 5.08 4.59 -12.31
CA PRO A 229 6.27 5.42 -12.09
C PRO A 229 5.94 6.91 -12.12
N GLU A 230 6.61 7.70 -11.30
CA GLU A 230 6.43 9.15 -11.11
C GLU A 230 5.07 9.54 -10.46
N SER A 231 4.20 8.58 -10.14
CA SER A 231 2.99 8.88 -9.34
C SER A 231 3.30 8.95 -7.85
N THR A 232 2.41 9.55 -7.07
CA THR A 232 2.59 9.72 -5.62
C THR A 232 1.92 8.61 -4.83
N VAL A 233 2.68 8.00 -3.93
CA VAL A 233 2.24 7.02 -2.92
C VAL A 233 2.20 7.71 -1.56
N LEU A 234 1.11 7.56 -0.83
CA LEU A 234 0.90 8.10 0.52
C LEU A 234 0.82 6.96 1.54
N ASP A 235 1.54 7.11 2.64
CA ASP A 235 1.46 6.27 3.83
C ASP A 235 1.48 7.19 5.07
N PHE A 236 0.34 7.39 5.69
CA PHE A 236 0.19 8.31 6.83
C PHE A 236 0.15 7.59 8.19
N PHE A 237 0.45 6.29 8.19
CA PHE A 237 0.83 5.47 9.33
C PHE A 237 2.12 4.71 9.00
N ALA A 238 3.15 5.46 8.59
CA ALA A 238 4.32 4.94 7.89
C ALA A 238 5.21 4.01 8.73
N GLY A 239 5.11 4.08 10.06
CA GLY A 239 5.82 3.21 10.99
C GLY A 239 7.30 3.04 10.64
N SER A 240 7.66 1.91 10.05
CA SER A 240 9.03 1.58 9.67
C SER A 240 9.55 2.32 8.43
N GLY A 241 8.70 3.02 7.67
CA GLY A 241 9.07 3.70 6.43
C GLY A 241 9.33 2.78 5.23
N VAL A 242 8.89 1.52 5.27
CA VAL A 242 9.10 0.58 4.17
C VAL A 242 8.44 1.06 2.87
N THR A 243 7.31 1.75 2.94
CA THR A 243 6.63 2.33 1.77
C THR A 243 7.50 3.38 1.08
N ALA A 244 8.20 4.24 1.84
CA ALA A 244 9.13 5.22 1.27
C ALA A 244 10.28 4.52 0.54
N ARG A 245 10.87 3.47 1.12
CA ARG A 245 11.91 2.67 0.46
C ARG A 245 11.43 2.12 -0.89
N ILE A 246 10.27 1.48 -0.92
CA ILE A 246 9.73 0.90 -2.15
C ILE A 246 9.43 1.98 -3.18
N ALA A 247 8.92 3.14 -2.77
CA ALA A 247 8.70 4.26 -3.67
C ALA A 247 10.01 4.72 -4.33
N VAL A 248 11.11 4.83 -3.57
CA VAL A 248 12.44 5.13 -4.11
C VAL A 248 12.90 4.06 -5.10
N GLU A 249 12.89 2.78 -4.70
CA GLU A 249 13.36 1.66 -5.53
C GLU A 249 12.57 1.53 -6.84
N THR A 250 11.31 1.95 -6.85
CA THR A 250 10.38 1.78 -7.98
C THR A 250 10.06 3.08 -8.72
N ARG A 251 10.80 4.17 -8.43
CA ARG A 251 10.63 5.50 -9.04
C ARG A 251 9.22 6.08 -8.88
N ARG A 252 8.67 6.02 -7.69
CA ARG A 252 7.46 6.75 -7.30
C ARG A 252 7.86 7.88 -6.37
N HIS A 253 7.08 8.95 -6.33
CA HIS A 253 7.13 9.91 -5.24
C HIS A 253 6.46 9.31 -4.01
N SER A 254 6.82 9.77 -2.80
CA SER A 254 6.13 9.34 -1.59
C SER A 254 5.93 10.44 -0.56
N ILE A 255 4.85 10.28 0.20
CA ILE A 255 4.59 11.04 1.43
C ILE A 255 4.44 10.00 2.53
N SER A 256 5.31 10.07 3.53
CA SER A 256 5.30 9.18 4.68
C SER A 256 5.18 10.01 5.95
N SER A 257 4.16 9.77 6.75
CA SER A 257 4.01 10.43 8.06
C SER A 257 3.65 9.45 9.16
N ASP A 258 4.06 9.78 10.36
CA ASP A 258 3.77 9.05 11.58
C ASP A 258 3.93 9.97 12.79
N VAL A 259 3.24 9.68 13.88
CA VAL A 259 3.44 10.37 15.16
C VAL A 259 4.74 9.95 15.85
N ASP A 260 5.30 8.80 15.47
CA ASP A 260 6.57 8.32 16.01
C ASP A 260 7.73 9.20 15.53
N LYS A 261 8.39 9.85 16.48
CA LYS A 261 9.57 10.70 16.24
C LYS A 261 10.75 9.92 15.65
N ALA A 262 10.75 8.59 15.73
CA ALA A 262 11.78 7.73 15.15
C ALA A 262 11.61 7.50 13.64
N LEU A 263 10.47 7.87 13.02
CA LEU A 263 10.22 7.69 11.60
C LEU A 263 11.38 8.15 10.69
N PRO A 264 11.98 9.35 10.85
CA PRO A 264 13.09 9.76 9.99
C PRO A 264 14.34 8.88 10.13
N ALA A 265 14.56 8.29 11.30
CA ALA A 265 15.66 7.36 11.52
C ALA A 265 15.37 6.01 10.86
N TYR A 266 14.16 5.50 10.98
CA TYR A 266 13.74 4.27 10.30
C TYR A 266 13.85 4.41 8.77
N VAL A 267 13.34 5.50 8.20
CA VAL A 267 13.45 5.75 6.76
C VAL A 267 14.91 5.79 6.31
N ARG A 268 15.81 6.47 7.04
CA ARG A 268 17.25 6.45 6.70
C ARG A 268 17.82 5.03 6.70
N GLN A 269 17.45 4.19 7.67
CA GLN A 269 17.88 2.79 7.72
C GLN A 269 17.29 1.97 6.56
N GLN A 270 16.03 2.19 6.20
CA GLN A 270 15.41 1.56 5.03
C GLN A 270 16.15 1.92 3.74
N LEU A 271 16.47 3.19 3.53
CA LEU A 271 17.18 3.66 2.34
C LEU A 271 18.63 3.16 2.28
N ALA A 272 19.30 3.02 3.43
CA ALA A 272 20.65 2.44 3.51
C ALA A 272 20.69 0.95 3.12
N GLN A 273 19.56 0.27 3.08
CA GLN A 273 19.46 -1.13 2.62
C GLN A 273 19.18 -1.24 1.11
N ILE A 274 19.03 -0.13 0.40
CA ILE A 274 18.96 -0.14 -1.07
C ILE A 274 20.37 -0.45 -1.59
N ASP A 275 20.46 -1.25 -2.66
CA ASP A 275 21.73 -1.76 -3.18
C ASP A 275 22.84 -0.72 -3.28
N GLY A 276 23.98 -1.04 -2.66
CA GLY A 276 25.18 -0.19 -2.66
C GLY A 276 25.33 0.72 -1.45
N GLY A 277 24.40 0.74 -0.48
CA GLY A 277 24.54 1.51 0.77
C GLY A 277 24.54 3.03 0.60
N SER A 278 24.33 3.51 -0.62
CA SER A 278 24.19 4.93 -0.94
C SER A 278 22.72 5.25 -1.15
N SER A 279 22.26 6.34 -0.56
CA SER A 279 20.95 6.90 -0.94
C SER A 279 20.94 7.10 -2.46
N PRO A 280 19.93 6.64 -3.20
CA PRO A 280 19.91 6.79 -4.65
C PRO A 280 20.13 8.24 -5.01
N LYS A 281 21.06 8.51 -5.94
CA LYS A 281 21.38 9.88 -6.39
C LYS A 281 20.19 10.64 -6.95
N ASP A 282 19.12 9.89 -7.27
CA ASP A 282 17.90 10.36 -7.92
C ASP A 282 16.72 10.52 -6.94
N CYS A 283 16.95 10.67 -5.64
CA CYS A 283 15.90 10.97 -4.68
C CYS A 283 16.18 12.24 -3.87
N VAL A 284 15.13 13.01 -3.61
CA VAL A 284 15.18 14.20 -2.76
C VAL A 284 14.33 13.92 -1.52
N LEU A 285 14.97 13.89 -0.33
CA LEU A 285 14.29 13.76 0.94
C LEU A 285 13.89 15.14 1.46
N ILE A 286 12.63 15.31 1.79
CA ILE A 286 12.07 16.56 2.30
C ILE A 286 11.58 16.31 3.71
N GLN A 287 12.18 16.98 4.68
CA GLN A 287 11.81 16.90 6.10
C GLN A 287 11.24 18.23 6.62
N ASP A 288 10.95 19.15 5.70
CA ASP A 288 10.50 20.50 6.04
C ASP A 288 9.04 20.48 6.54
N ARG A 289 8.72 21.46 7.41
CA ARG A 289 7.37 21.61 7.98
C ARG A 289 6.35 22.15 6.98
N ASP A 290 6.80 22.84 5.94
CA ASP A 290 5.93 23.48 4.94
C ASP A 290 6.07 22.85 3.54
N TRP A 291 5.95 21.53 3.50
CA TRP A 291 6.00 20.76 2.27
C TRP A 291 4.74 20.89 1.38
N SER A 292 3.64 21.46 1.91
CA SER A 292 2.38 21.64 1.17
C SER A 292 2.54 22.54 -0.08
N ALA A 293 3.53 23.43 -0.09
CA ALA A 293 3.87 24.28 -1.23
C ALA A 293 4.85 23.62 -2.23
N HIS A 294 5.27 22.37 -1.98
CA HIS A 294 6.26 21.67 -2.81
C HIS A 294 5.75 21.45 -4.24
N PRO A 295 6.63 21.55 -5.28
CA PRO A 295 6.26 21.33 -6.69
C PRO A 295 5.58 20.00 -6.98
N LEU A 296 5.80 18.96 -6.16
CA LEU A 296 5.09 17.69 -6.23
C LEU A 296 3.57 17.84 -6.28
N PHE A 297 3.02 18.89 -5.64
CA PHE A 297 1.59 19.17 -5.61
C PHE A 297 1.14 20.18 -6.65
N ARG A 298 2.08 20.84 -7.35
CA ARG A 298 1.77 21.86 -8.37
C ARG A 298 1.50 21.23 -9.75
N ALA A 299 2.03 20.05 -10.03
CA ALA A 299 1.93 19.39 -11.34
C ALA A 299 0.51 18.83 -11.67
N GLY A 300 -0.42 18.83 -10.73
CA GLY A 300 -1.81 18.35 -10.94
C GLY A 300 -2.76 19.42 -11.51
N ALA A 301 -2.35 20.69 -11.62
CA ALA A 301 -3.22 21.77 -12.06
C ALA A 301 -3.28 21.95 -13.60
N ASP A 302 -2.33 21.38 -14.34
CA ASP A 302 -2.18 21.61 -15.79
C ASP A 302 -2.70 20.47 -16.69
N HIS A 303 -3.38 19.48 -16.13
CA HIS A 303 -3.98 18.37 -16.89
C HIS A 303 -5.50 18.26 -16.61
N GLN A 304 -6.23 19.36 -16.80
CA GLN A 304 -7.67 19.32 -16.97
C GLN A 304 -8.04 19.35 -18.46
#